data_26576502effd7a2103dac19f357ad293
#
_entry.id   26576502effd7a2103dac19f357ad293
#
_cell.length_a   1.000
_cell.length_b   1.000
_cell.length_c   1.000
_cell.angle_alpha   90.00
_cell.angle_beta   90.00
_cell.angle_gamma   90.00
#
_symmetry.space_group_name_H-M   'P 1'
#
loop_
_entity.id
_entity.type
_entity.pdbx_description
1 polymer ?
#
loop_
_entity_poly.entity_id
_entity_poly.type
_entity_poly.pdbx_seq_one_letter_code
_entity_poly.pdbx_strand_id
1 'polypeptide(L)'
;MSKPLFELTSFQRDLLYVIVGLSNPSGQEIKAELQEVIGEITHGRLYPNLDTLVNKGYVEKGQSDRRTNVYEITEKGIESLKTRREWEDQYANL
;
A
#
# COMPACT_ATOMS: atom_id res chain seq x y z
N MET A 1 -14.95 -7.06 12.46
CA MET A 1 -13.59 -7.58 12.37
C MET A 1 -13.13 -7.55 10.93
N SER A 2 -12.02 -6.89 10.68
CA SER A 2 -11.54 -6.79 9.30
C SER A 2 -10.89 -8.11 8.86
N LYS A 3 -11.17 -8.52 7.63
CA LYS A 3 -10.48 -9.65 7.03
C LYS A 3 -9.06 -9.19 6.70
N PRO A 4 -8.03 -10.00 6.96
CA PRO A 4 -6.65 -9.55 6.77
C PRO A 4 -6.30 -9.29 5.31
N LEU A 5 -6.81 -8.17 4.80
CA LEU A 5 -6.60 -7.64 3.45
C LEU A 5 -7.14 -8.51 2.30
N PHE A 6 -8.05 -9.43 2.60
CA PHE A 6 -8.65 -10.26 1.55
C PHE A 6 -9.53 -9.46 0.59
N GLU A 7 -10.02 -8.31 1.00
CA GLU A 7 -10.81 -7.43 0.13
C GLU A 7 -9.96 -6.69 -0.91
N LEU A 8 -8.65 -6.72 -0.76
CA LEU A 8 -7.74 -6.03 -1.66
C LEU A 8 -7.20 -6.97 -2.73
N THR A 9 -6.88 -6.42 -3.89
CA THR A 9 -6.14 -7.17 -4.91
C THR A 9 -4.71 -7.34 -4.44
N SER A 10 -3.98 -8.28 -5.07
CA SER A 10 -2.57 -8.48 -4.74
C SER A 10 -1.76 -7.21 -4.99
N PHE A 11 -2.05 -6.48 -6.07
CA PHE A 11 -1.36 -5.22 -6.37
C PHE A 11 -1.59 -4.20 -5.26
N GLN A 12 -2.81 -4.07 -4.78
CA GLN A 12 -3.13 -3.15 -3.69
C GLN A 12 -2.42 -3.52 -2.39
N ARG A 13 -2.33 -4.82 -2.08
CA ARG A 13 -1.57 -5.27 -0.91
C ARG A 13 -0.09 -4.94 -1.04
N ASP A 14 0.47 -5.16 -2.24
CA ASP A 14 1.88 -4.84 -2.49
C ASP A 14 2.15 -3.35 -2.31
N LEU A 15 1.22 -2.50 -2.76
CA LEU A 15 1.33 -1.06 -2.54
C LEU A 15 1.38 -0.71 -1.05
N LEU A 16 0.56 -1.36 -0.24
CA LEU A 16 0.57 -1.11 1.21
C LEU A 16 1.92 -1.45 1.84
N TYR A 17 2.51 -2.58 1.45
CA TYR A 17 3.81 -2.97 1.98
C TYR A 17 4.89 -1.95 1.61
N VAL A 18 4.87 -1.48 0.37
CA VAL A 18 5.83 -0.47 -0.09
C VAL A 18 5.65 0.83 0.69
N ILE A 19 4.40 1.26 0.88
CA ILE A 19 4.10 2.50 1.59
C ILE A 19 4.62 2.46 3.02
N VAL A 20 4.38 1.36 3.74
CA VAL A 20 4.86 1.27 5.11
C VAL A 20 6.37 1.20 5.17
N GLY A 21 7.00 0.58 4.19
CA GLY A 21 8.46 0.42 4.16
C GLY A 21 9.20 1.71 3.82
N LEU A 22 8.61 2.57 2.99
CA LEU A 22 9.28 3.78 2.53
C LEU A 22 9.06 5.00 3.42
N SER A 23 8.09 4.97 4.32
CA SER A 23 7.79 6.09 5.21
C SER A 23 7.42 7.37 4.47
N ASN A 24 6.14 7.61 4.34
CA ASN A 24 5.56 8.79 3.66
C ASN A 24 6.06 8.98 2.22
N PRO A 25 6.01 7.94 1.38
CA PRO A 25 6.50 8.07 0.01
C PRO A 25 5.54 8.87 -0.87
N SER A 26 6.10 9.48 -1.92
CA SER A 26 5.30 10.04 -3.00
C SER A 26 4.81 8.91 -3.91
N GLY A 27 3.83 9.20 -4.76
CA GLY A 27 3.37 8.22 -5.76
C GLY A 27 4.51 7.76 -6.67
N GLN A 28 5.40 8.67 -7.07
CA GLN A 28 6.53 8.34 -7.92
C GLN A 28 7.54 7.43 -7.21
N GLU A 29 7.77 7.67 -5.92
CA GLU A 29 8.66 6.81 -5.14
C GLU A 29 8.09 5.41 -4.99
N ILE A 30 6.79 5.30 -4.75
CA ILE A 30 6.11 4.00 -4.68
C ILE A 30 6.27 3.25 -6.00
N LYS A 31 6.02 3.96 -7.10
CA LYS A 31 6.12 3.40 -8.45
C LYS A 31 7.53 2.89 -8.73
N ALA A 32 8.53 3.71 -8.46
CA ALA A 32 9.93 3.36 -8.72
C ALA A 32 10.33 2.10 -7.95
N GLU A 33 9.94 2.03 -6.68
CA GLU A 33 10.28 0.88 -5.84
C GLU A 33 9.64 -0.40 -6.34
N LEU A 34 8.34 -0.35 -6.61
CA LEU A 34 7.61 -1.55 -7.00
C LEU A 34 7.95 -2.01 -8.42
N GLN A 35 8.28 -1.07 -9.33
CA GLN A 35 8.68 -1.42 -10.69
C GLN A 35 9.92 -2.29 -10.76
N GLU A 36 10.79 -2.19 -9.77
CA GLU A 36 11.99 -3.03 -9.74
C GLU A 36 11.65 -4.50 -9.62
N VAL A 37 10.49 -4.80 -9.07
CA VAL A 37 10.06 -6.18 -8.82
C VAL A 37 9.11 -6.69 -9.90
N ILE A 38 8.08 -5.90 -10.24
CA ILE A 38 7.01 -6.37 -11.11
C ILE A 38 7.03 -5.79 -12.52
N GLY A 39 7.99 -4.91 -12.81
CA GLY A 39 8.08 -4.30 -14.12
C GLY A 39 7.25 -3.03 -14.23
N GLU A 40 7.03 -2.56 -15.45
CA GLU A 40 6.40 -1.28 -15.71
C GLU A 40 5.01 -1.14 -15.06
N ILE A 41 4.80 -0.01 -14.42
CA ILE A 41 3.52 0.34 -13.80
C ILE A 41 3.05 1.66 -14.42
N THR A 42 1.88 1.65 -15.06
CA THR A 42 1.34 2.86 -15.68
C THR A 42 0.68 3.76 -14.64
N HIS A 43 0.55 5.05 -14.97
CA HIS A 43 -0.23 6.00 -14.18
C HIS A 43 -1.67 5.50 -13.97
N GLY A 44 -2.27 4.98 -15.03
CA GLY A 44 -3.65 4.50 -14.99
C GLY A 44 -3.87 3.30 -14.07
N ARG A 45 -2.80 2.57 -13.77
CA ARG A 45 -2.89 1.46 -12.81
C ARG A 45 -2.53 1.92 -11.40
N LEU A 46 -1.54 2.79 -11.27
CA LEU A 46 -1.03 3.19 -9.97
C LEU A 46 -2.02 4.06 -9.19
N TYR A 47 -2.40 5.20 -9.76
CA TYR A 47 -3.15 6.20 -8.99
C TYR A 47 -4.57 5.79 -8.63
N PRO A 48 -5.35 5.14 -9.50
CA PRO A 48 -6.65 4.64 -9.07
C PRO A 48 -6.58 3.63 -7.94
N ASN A 49 -5.53 2.81 -7.92
CA ASN A 49 -5.34 1.83 -6.84
C ASN A 49 -4.90 2.49 -5.54
N LEU A 50 -4.07 3.53 -5.62
CA LEU A 50 -3.75 4.33 -4.45
C LEU A 50 -4.99 5.01 -3.89
N ASP A 51 -5.84 5.55 -4.77
CA ASP A 51 -7.10 6.17 -4.35
C ASP A 51 -8.02 5.16 -3.67
N THR A 52 -8.05 3.93 -4.14
CA THR A 52 -8.83 2.88 -3.50
C THR A 52 -8.36 2.64 -2.07
N LEU A 53 -7.05 2.61 -1.85
CA LEU A 53 -6.49 2.43 -0.51
C LEU A 53 -6.84 3.59 0.41
N VAL A 54 -6.82 4.82 -0.13
CA VAL A 54 -7.24 6.01 0.62
C VAL A 54 -8.71 5.91 0.98
N ASN A 55 -9.56 5.58 0.00
CA ASN A 55 -11.00 5.50 0.21
C ASN A 55 -11.39 4.42 1.21
N LYS A 56 -10.65 3.35 1.26
CA LYS A 56 -10.91 2.26 2.23
C LYS A 56 -10.29 2.52 3.60
N GLY A 57 -9.55 3.61 3.74
CA GLY A 57 -9.01 4.01 5.05
C GLY A 57 -7.69 3.36 5.44
N TYR A 58 -7.03 2.65 4.52
CA TYR A 58 -5.74 2.04 4.81
C TYR A 58 -4.58 3.04 4.73
N VAL A 59 -4.78 4.10 3.98
CA VAL A 59 -3.76 5.09 3.67
C VAL A 59 -4.37 6.49 3.70
N GLU A 60 -3.60 7.46 4.15
CA GLU A 60 -3.96 8.87 4.05
C GLU A 60 -3.10 9.52 2.99
N LYS A 61 -3.69 10.47 2.25
CA LYS A 61 -2.98 11.22 1.24
C LYS A 61 -2.77 12.65 1.75
N GLY A 62 -1.50 13.09 1.75
CA GLY A 62 -1.14 14.46 2.12
C GLY A 62 -0.31 15.09 1.02
N GLN A 63 0.23 16.26 1.30
CA GLN A 63 1.10 16.95 0.36
C GLN A 63 2.39 17.36 1.05
N SER A 64 3.52 17.09 0.40
CA SER A 64 4.81 17.58 0.88
C SER A 64 5.08 18.97 0.32
N ASP A 65 4.50 19.29 -0.85
CA ASP A 65 4.56 20.60 -1.48
C ASP A 65 3.34 20.75 -2.41
N ARG A 66 3.30 21.82 -3.21
CA ARG A 66 2.15 22.13 -4.07
C ARG A 66 1.79 21.06 -5.08
N ARG A 67 2.77 20.24 -5.48
CA ARG A 67 2.60 19.32 -6.61
C ARG A 67 2.75 17.86 -6.23
N THR A 68 3.29 17.59 -5.04
CA THR A 68 3.64 16.24 -4.67
C THR A 68 2.75 15.72 -3.58
N ASN A 69 1.94 14.71 -3.92
CA ASN A 69 1.17 13.97 -2.94
C ASN A 69 2.06 12.93 -2.30
N VAL A 70 1.92 12.78 -0.99
CA VAL A 70 2.59 11.72 -0.24
C VAL A 70 1.52 10.84 0.40
N TYR A 71 1.89 9.61 0.66
CA TYR A 71 0.97 8.60 1.19
C TYR A 71 1.51 8.07 2.50
N GLU A 72 0.64 8.03 3.51
CA GLU A 72 1.01 7.56 4.84
C GLU A 72 0.08 6.44 5.25
N ILE A 73 0.64 5.37 5.78
CA ILE A 73 -0.18 4.28 6.25
C ILE A 73 -0.93 4.69 7.51
N THR A 74 -2.20 4.28 7.62
CA THR A 74 -3.03 4.57 8.78
C THR A 74 -2.87 3.47 9.84
N GLU A 75 -3.39 3.73 11.02
CA GLU A 75 -3.45 2.71 12.06
C GLU A 75 -4.20 1.47 11.58
N LYS A 76 -5.32 1.67 10.87
CA LYS A 76 -6.05 0.57 10.26
C LYS A 76 -5.18 -0.22 9.29
N GLY A 77 -4.39 0.48 8.49
CA GLY A 77 -3.48 -0.17 7.54
C GLY A 77 -2.43 -1.02 8.25
N ILE A 78 -1.82 -0.49 9.29
CA ILE A 78 -0.81 -1.22 10.08
C ILE A 78 -1.41 -2.46 10.71
N GLU A 79 -2.56 -2.32 11.37
CA GLU A 79 -3.22 -3.45 12.02
C GLU A 79 -3.60 -4.53 11.01
N SER A 80 -4.09 -4.12 9.85
CA SER A 80 -4.47 -5.06 8.80
C SER A 80 -3.27 -5.83 8.25
N LEU A 81 -2.13 -5.15 8.09
CA LEU A 81 -0.89 -5.82 7.66
C LEU A 81 -0.39 -6.82 8.71
N LYS A 82 -0.43 -6.45 9.99
CA LYS A 82 -0.04 -7.36 11.07
C LYS A 82 -0.92 -8.59 11.09
N THR A 83 -2.23 -8.41 11.00
CA THR A 83 -3.19 -9.51 10.99
C THR A 83 -2.95 -10.43 9.80
N ARG A 84 -2.67 -9.84 8.63
CA ARG A 84 -2.36 -10.62 7.43
C ARG A 84 -1.12 -11.47 7.61
N ARG A 85 -0.06 -10.91 8.19
CA ARG A 85 1.18 -11.64 8.41
C ARG A 85 0.98 -12.79 9.40
N GLU A 86 0.23 -12.56 10.46
CA GLU A 86 -0.09 -13.63 11.42
C GLU A 86 -0.85 -14.76 10.75
N TRP A 87 -1.81 -14.41 9.87
CA TRP A 87 -2.56 -15.41 9.13
C TRP A 87 -1.66 -16.22 8.21
N GLU A 88 -0.77 -15.54 7.49
CA GLU A 88 0.17 -16.21 6.59
C GLU A 88 1.10 -17.15 7.34
N ASP A 89 1.56 -16.75 8.52
CA ASP A 89 2.49 -17.52 9.33
C ASP A 89 1.88 -18.85 9.82
N GLN A 90 0.55 -18.94 9.89
CA GLN A 90 -0.11 -20.18 10.24
C GLN A 90 0.11 -21.27 9.20
N TYR A 91 0.36 -20.89 7.97
CA TYR A 91 0.47 -21.81 6.84
C TYR A 91 1.89 -21.90 6.29
N ALA A 92 2.62 -20.83 6.36
CA ALA A 92 3.97 -20.76 5.78
C ALA A 92 4.89 -20.03 6.76
N ASN A 93 5.39 -20.76 7.72
CA ASN A 93 6.33 -20.23 8.70
C ASN A 93 7.74 -20.46 8.17
N LEU A 94 8.13 -19.58 7.25
CA LEU A 94 9.43 -19.68 6.55
C LEU A 94 10.56 -18.89 7.30
#